data_383b1b81c80fa5d3f65b6feabe654b3c
#
_entry.id   383b1b81c80fa5d3f65b6feabe654b3c
#
_cell.length_a   1.000
_cell.length_b   1.000
_cell.length_c   1.000
_cell.angle_alpha   90.00
_cell.angle_beta   90.00
_cell.angle_gamma   90.00
#
_symmetry.space_group_name_H-M   'P 1'
#
loop_
_entity.id
_entity.type
_entity.pdbx_description
1 polymer ?
#
loop_
_entity_poly.entity_id
_entity_poly.type
_entity_poly.pdbx_seq_one_letter_code
_entity_poly.pdbx_strand_id
1 'polypeptide(L)'
;MDTNAAFKLPWIILITVAPIVGICVFFLFGRSGATKKVRARYRKIDQQLFAYLDQDEQIIEELSKKDERLANDFKYLWKCASSPVYKNTDVKYYGDTCDAMAAQLEDMMQAKKFIFLEYHAIEMAESFQALRKVLMAKAREGVEIRILYDDAGCIGFLNPRFIKYMESMGIQCRVFNPIMPVLNIFMNNRDHRKITVIDGKVAYTGGYNLADEYFNITHPYGTWKDTGIRLAGDAVASLTVTFLQMWNAT
;
A
#
# COMPACT_ATOMS: atom_id res chain seq x y z
N MET A 1 8.23 13.07 -23.90
CA MET A 1 7.57 11.95 -23.19
C MET A 1 8.62 11.27 -22.32
N ASP A 2 8.61 11.56 -21.04
CA ASP A 2 9.49 10.88 -20.04
C ASP A 2 8.89 9.53 -19.67
N THR A 3 8.96 8.59 -20.59
CA THR A 3 8.59 7.20 -20.33
C THR A 3 9.86 6.35 -20.33
N ASN A 4 9.94 5.44 -19.38
CA ASN A 4 11.05 4.51 -19.22
C ASN A 4 11.32 3.77 -20.54
N ALA A 5 12.59 3.55 -20.87
CA ALA A 5 13.02 2.81 -22.05
C ALA A 5 12.39 1.40 -22.13
N ALA A 6 12.25 0.72 -20.99
CA ALA A 6 11.59 -0.56 -20.88
C ALA A 6 10.13 -0.56 -21.38
N PHE A 7 9.44 0.58 -21.33
CA PHE A 7 8.09 0.73 -21.90
C PHE A 7 8.12 1.01 -23.40
N LYS A 8 9.13 1.70 -23.91
CA LYS A 8 9.25 2.06 -25.32
C LYS A 8 9.71 0.89 -26.19
N LEU A 9 10.63 0.07 -25.66
CA LEU A 9 11.29 -0.99 -26.40
C LEU A 9 10.31 -2.02 -27.00
N PRO A 10 9.35 -2.59 -26.24
CA PRO A 10 8.35 -3.52 -26.78
C PRO A 10 7.54 -2.93 -27.94
N TRP A 11 7.18 -1.64 -27.84
CA TRP A 11 6.45 -0.95 -28.92
C TRP A 11 7.29 -0.78 -30.18
N ILE A 12 8.57 -0.42 -30.01
CA ILE A 12 9.49 -0.29 -31.15
C ILE A 12 9.64 -1.64 -31.83
N ILE A 13 9.88 -2.71 -31.08
CA ILE A 13 9.99 -4.07 -31.61
C ILE A 13 8.72 -4.46 -32.36
N LEU A 14 7.54 -4.29 -31.75
CA LEU A 14 6.26 -4.66 -32.35
C LEU A 14 6.01 -3.88 -33.67
N ILE A 15 6.29 -2.58 -33.67
CA ILE A 15 6.12 -1.71 -34.86
C ILE A 15 7.14 -2.09 -35.94
N THR A 16 8.35 -2.49 -35.58
CA THR A 16 9.39 -2.89 -36.55
C THR A 16 9.07 -4.23 -37.19
N VAL A 17 8.58 -5.21 -36.40
CA VAL A 17 8.26 -6.57 -36.88
C VAL A 17 6.94 -6.60 -37.67
N ALA A 18 5.94 -5.88 -37.22
CA ALA A 18 4.61 -5.83 -37.84
C ALA A 18 4.09 -4.38 -37.91
N PRO A 19 4.55 -3.56 -38.86
CA PRO A 19 4.34 -2.11 -38.86
C PRO A 19 2.87 -1.70 -38.76
N ILE A 20 2.00 -2.25 -39.60
CA ILE A 20 0.58 -1.88 -39.63
C ILE A 20 -0.10 -2.28 -38.31
N VAL A 21 0.06 -3.54 -37.92
CA VAL A 21 -0.54 -4.07 -36.69
C VAL A 21 0.05 -3.36 -35.45
N GLY A 22 1.36 -3.20 -35.42
CA GLY A 22 2.07 -2.53 -34.32
C GLY A 22 1.63 -1.09 -34.12
N ILE A 23 1.46 -0.34 -35.21
CA ILE A 23 0.96 1.05 -35.17
C ILE A 23 -0.49 1.06 -34.66
N CYS A 24 -1.38 0.23 -35.21
CA CYS A 24 -2.77 0.16 -34.76
C CYS A 24 -2.87 -0.18 -33.26
N VAL A 25 -2.16 -1.20 -32.81
CA VAL A 25 -2.14 -1.63 -31.40
C VAL A 25 -1.52 -0.55 -30.51
N PHE A 26 -0.47 0.15 -30.99
CA PHE A 26 0.12 1.27 -30.26
C PHE A 26 -0.86 2.44 -30.10
N PHE A 27 -1.65 2.78 -31.10
CA PHE A 27 -2.66 3.83 -30.99
C PHE A 27 -3.79 3.44 -30.04
N LEU A 28 -4.18 2.16 -30.02
CA LEU A 28 -5.22 1.64 -29.14
C LEU A 28 -4.75 1.52 -27.68
N PHE A 29 -3.54 1.04 -27.44
CA PHE A 29 -3.08 0.64 -26.13
C PHE A 29 -1.85 1.41 -25.62
N GLY A 30 -1.00 1.95 -26.50
CA GLY A 30 0.24 2.65 -26.15
C GLY A 30 0.04 4.13 -25.80
N ARG A 31 -1.08 4.73 -26.20
CA ARG A 31 -1.43 6.12 -25.89
C ARG A 31 -2.53 6.18 -24.85
N SER A 32 -2.19 6.22 -23.59
CA SER A 32 -3.19 6.29 -22.53
C SER A 32 -3.52 7.73 -22.15
N GLY A 33 -4.58 8.30 -22.74
CA GLY A 33 -5.23 9.51 -22.24
C GLY A 33 -5.77 9.34 -20.81
N ALA A 34 -6.13 8.12 -20.46
CA ALA A 34 -6.50 7.72 -19.10
C ALA A 34 -5.38 7.94 -18.08
N THR A 35 -4.10 7.70 -18.43
CA THR A 35 -2.96 7.97 -17.54
C THR A 35 -2.82 9.44 -17.18
N LYS A 36 -3.18 10.38 -18.05
CA LYS A 36 -3.13 11.82 -17.74
C LYS A 36 -4.15 12.20 -16.67
N LYS A 37 -5.38 11.68 -16.76
CA LYS A 37 -6.45 11.94 -15.77
C LYS A 37 -6.09 11.32 -14.43
N VAL A 38 -5.60 10.08 -14.41
CA VAL A 38 -5.17 9.40 -13.19
C VAL A 38 -4.01 10.16 -12.55
N ARG A 39 -2.97 10.53 -13.30
CA ARG A 39 -1.85 11.32 -12.78
C ARG A 39 -2.28 12.69 -12.25
N ALA A 40 -3.24 13.35 -12.90
CA ALA A 40 -3.76 14.63 -12.43
C ALA A 40 -4.52 14.46 -11.11
N ARG A 41 -5.30 13.37 -10.96
CA ARG A 41 -5.99 13.03 -9.71
C ARG A 41 -4.98 12.79 -8.58
N TYR A 42 -3.95 11.95 -8.81
CA TYR A 42 -2.90 11.70 -7.82
C TYR A 42 -2.19 13.00 -7.43
N ARG A 43 -1.76 13.84 -8.38
CA ARG A 43 -1.10 15.12 -8.05
C ARG A 43 -1.96 16.03 -7.17
N LYS A 44 -3.28 16.08 -7.42
CA LYS A 44 -4.19 16.87 -6.58
C LYS A 44 -4.26 16.33 -5.15
N ILE A 45 -4.32 15.01 -5.01
CA ILE A 45 -4.33 14.32 -3.72
C ILE A 45 -3.00 14.55 -3.01
N ASP A 46 -1.87 14.39 -3.72
CA ASP A 46 -0.52 14.62 -3.19
C ASP A 46 -0.36 16.03 -2.63
N GLN A 47 -0.78 17.05 -3.38
CA GLN A 47 -0.74 18.44 -2.93
C GLN A 47 -1.53 18.69 -1.64
N GLN A 48 -2.61 17.95 -1.42
CA GLN A 48 -3.43 18.06 -0.23
C GLN A 48 -2.86 17.27 0.95
N LEU A 49 -2.41 16.05 0.72
CA LEU A 49 -2.01 15.12 1.79
C LEU A 49 -0.56 15.35 2.22
N PHE A 50 0.36 15.54 1.28
CA PHE A 50 1.77 15.73 1.63
C PHE A 50 2.04 17.07 2.32
N ALA A 51 1.11 18.03 2.25
CA ALA A 51 1.17 19.25 3.04
C ALA A 51 1.05 19.02 4.57
N TYR A 52 0.60 17.83 4.98
CA TYR A 52 0.57 17.42 6.41
C TYR A 52 1.88 16.75 6.85
N LEU A 53 2.79 16.47 5.94
CA LEU A 53 4.12 15.98 6.25
C LEU A 53 5.08 17.17 6.21
N ASP A 54 5.77 17.40 7.32
CA ASP A 54 6.75 18.46 7.41
C ASP A 54 8.12 17.87 7.75
N GLN A 55 9.19 18.49 7.25
CA GLN A 55 10.55 18.14 7.56
C GLN A 55 11.07 19.04 8.66
N ASP A 56 11.38 18.47 9.80
CA ASP A 56 12.10 19.18 10.84
C ASP A 56 13.55 19.43 10.41
N GLU A 57 13.87 20.69 10.08
CA GLU A 57 15.20 21.08 9.63
C GLU A 57 16.27 20.89 10.72
N GLN A 58 15.89 20.92 12.01
CA GLN A 58 16.84 20.67 13.11
C GLN A 58 17.38 19.24 13.06
N ILE A 59 16.53 18.26 12.68
CA ILE A 59 16.96 16.86 12.52
C ILE A 59 18.01 16.77 11.41
N ILE A 60 17.78 17.46 10.29
CA ILE A 60 18.72 17.51 9.16
C ILE A 60 20.06 18.17 9.56
N GLU A 61 20.00 19.27 10.32
CA GLU A 61 21.21 19.92 10.84
C GLU A 61 22.02 19.04 11.79
N GLU A 62 21.33 18.34 12.71
CA GLU A 62 21.97 17.38 13.62
C GLU A 62 22.63 16.23 12.84
N LEU A 63 21.95 15.70 11.81
CA LEU A 63 22.50 14.66 10.94
C LEU A 63 23.72 15.16 10.15
N SER A 64 23.66 16.38 9.61
CA SER A 64 24.78 16.98 8.87
C SER A 64 26.06 17.09 9.71
N LYS A 65 25.91 17.34 11.01
CA LYS A 65 27.07 17.39 11.93
C LYS A 65 27.68 16.01 12.20
N LYS A 66 26.91 14.93 12.02
CA LYS A 66 27.35 13.54 12.25
C LYS A 66 27.82 12.86 10.97
N ASP A 67 27.04 12.97 9.91
CA ASP A 67 27.33 12.42 8.58
C ASP A 67 26.61 13.26 7.52
N GLU A 68 27.39 14.08 6.81
CA GLU A 68 26.87 14.96 5.76
C GLU A 68 26.25 14.19 4.57
N ARG A 69 26.78 13.01 4.26
CA ARG A 69 26.24 12.18 3.15
C ARG A 69 24.84 11.69 3.50
N LEU A 70 24.68 11.18 4.71
CA LEU A 70 23.36 10.72 5.22
C LEU A 70 22.35 11.87 5.23
N ALA A 71 22.74 13.06 5.69
CA ALA A 71 21.88 14.24 5.66
C ALA A 71 21.47 14.63 4.24
N ASN A 72 22.37 14.52 3.26
CA ASN A 72 22.08 14.80 1.86
C ASN A 72 21.11 13.76 1.26
N ASP A 73 21.22 12.49 1.64
CA ASP A 73 20.26 11.44 1.23
C ASP A 73 18.85 11.76 1.75
N PHE A 74 18.70 12.18 3.00
CA PHE A 74 17.40 12.57 3.55
C PHE A 74 16.86 13.86 2.91
N LYS A 75 17.70 14.85 2.65
CA LYS A 75 17.30 16.06 1.90
C LYS A 75 16.78 15.69 0.50
N TYR A 76 17.44 14.73 -0.16
CA TYR A 76 16.99 14.23 -1.45
C TYR A 76 15.63 13.52 -1.36
N LEU A 77 15.45 12.62 -0.38
CA LEU A 77 14.18 11.92 -0.16
C LEU A 77 13.05 12.90 0.15
N TRP A 78 13.30 13.90 0.98
CA TRP A 78 12.33 14.95 1.23
C TRP A 78 11.96 15.71 -0.05
N LYS A 79 12.94 16.22 -0.75
CA LYS A 79 12.73 17.05 -1.96
C LYS A 79 12.08 16.28 -3.11
N CYS A 80 12.43 15.01 -3.30
CA CYS A 80 12.02 14.23 -4.48
C CYS A 80 10.85 13.30 -4.23
N ALA A 81 10.63 12.88 -2.98
CA ALA A 81 9.61 11.91 -2.61
C ALA A 81 8.69 12.38 -1.48
N SER A 82 8.84 13.62 -1.00
CA SER A 82 8.08 14.15 0.16
C SER A 82 8.12 13.21 1.37
N SER A 83 9.28 12.58 1.58
CA SER A 83 9.51 11.61 2.66
C SER A 83 10.42 12.23 3.70
N PRO A 84 9.85 12.81 4.78
CA PRO A 84 10.64 13.43 5.84
C PRO A 84 11.34 12.39 6.71
N VAL A 85 12.42 12.78 7.37
CA VAL A 85 13.07 11.99 8.41
C VAL A 85 12.51 12.35 9.78
N TYR A 86 12.33 11.35 10.61
CA TYR A 86 11.76 11.49 11.96
C TYR A 86 12.75 11.05 13.03
N LYS A 87 12.64 11.66 14.22
CA LYS A 87 13.47 11.33 15.39
C LYS A 87 12.68 10.59 16.46
N ASN A 88 11.42 10.94 16.66
CA ASN A 88 10.59 10.44 17.75
C ASN A 88 9.74 9.24 17.28
N THR A 89 10.41 8.17 16.88
CA THR A 89 9.72 6.95 16.44
C THR A 89 10.41 5.73 17.02
N ASP A 90 9.65 4.92 17.74
CA ASP A 90 10.05 3.59 18.16
C ASP A 90 9.85 2.62 16.99
N VAL A 91 10.88 1.80 16.73
CA VAL A 91 10.88 0.84 15.61
C VAL A 91 11.15 -0.55 16.16
N LYS A 92 10.19 -1.46 16.00
CA LYS A 92 10.36 -2.85 16.40
C LYS A 92 10.31 -3.75 15.16
N TYR A 93 11.36 -4.54 14.97
CA TYR A 93 11.46 -5.54 13.93
C TYR A 93 10.98 -6.90 14.41
N TYR A 94 10.22 -7.60 13.59
CA TYR A 94 9.77 -8.97 13.80
C TYR A 94 10.36 -9.85 12.70
N GLY A 95 11.14 -10.84 13.10
CA GLY A 95 11.72 -11.82 12.20
C GLY A 95 10.76 -12.96 11.83
N ASP A 96 9.54 -12.94 12.38
CA ASP A 96 8.48 -13.90 12.13
C ASP A 96 7.14 -13.17 11.92
N THR A 97 6.35 -13.65 10.97
CA THR A 97 5.06 -13.04 10.60
C THR A 97 3.99 -13.28 11.65
N CYS A 98 4.02 -14.42 12.35
CA CYS A 98 3.06 -14.72 13.41
C CYS A 98 3.25 -13.76 14.60
N ASP A 99 4.49 -13.48 14.98
CA ASP A 99 4.80 -12.52 16.04
C ASP A 99 4.38 -11.09 15.64
N ALA A 100 4.62 -10.70 14.39
CA ALA A 100 4.19 -9.41 13.87
C ALA A 100 2.67 -9.28 13.90
N MET A 101 1.95 -10.30 13.46
CA MET A 101 0.48 -10.31 13.44
C MET A 101 -0.10 -10.32 14.86
N ALA A 102 0.48 -11.06 15.80
CA ALA A 102 0.03 -11.07 17.19
C ALA A 102 0.11 -9.65 17.79
N ALA A 103 1.26 -8.99 17.63
CA ALA A 103 1.44 -7.61 18.09
C ALA A 103 0.49 -6.62 17.37
N GLN A 104 0.27 -6.81 16.07
CA GLN A 104 -0.66 -5.98 15.30
C GLN A 104 -2.10 -6.12 15.83
N LEU A 105 -2.55 -7.32 16.14
CA LEU A 105 -3.87 -7.56 16.72
C LEU A 105 -4.02 -6.92 18.09
N GLU A 106 -2.98 -7.00 18.95
CA GLU A 106 -2.96 -6.35 20.26
C GLU A 106 -3.11 -4.83 20.16
N ASP A 107 -2.33 -4.18 19.27
CA ASP A 107 -2.44 -2.75 19.06
C ASP A 107 -3.79 -2.36 18.46
N MET A 108 -4.35 -3.16 17.53
CA MET A 108 -5.68 -2.92 16.96
C MET A 108 -6.79 -3.00 18.00
N MET A 109 -6.68 -3.87 18.99
CA MET A 109 -7.64 -3.93 20.11
C MET A 109 -7.65 -2.64 20.93
N GLN A 110 -6.57 -1.85 20.94
CA GLN A 110 -6.48 -0.58 21.64
C GLN A 110 -6.98 0.62 20.81
N ALA A 111 -7.31 0.43 19.54
CA ALA A 111 -7.78 1.49 18.65
C ALA A 111 -9.00 2.22 19.21
N LYS A 112 -9.00 3.56 19.07
CA LYS A 112 -10.08 4.44 19.56
C LYS A 112 -10.70 5.30 18.46
N LYS A 113 -9.97 5.55 17.35
CA LYS A 113 -10.40 6.45 16.29
C LYS A 113 -10.56 5.72 14.96
N PHE A 114 -9.48 5.12 14.47
CA PHE A 114 -9.51 4.45 13.18
C PHE A 114 -8.48 3.33 13.05
N ILE A 115 -8.78 2.39 12.14
CA ILE A 115 -7.87 1.34 11.67
C ILE A 115 -7.91 1.35 10.15
N PHE A 116 -6.76 1.55 9.51
CA PHE A 116 -6.61 1.50 8.06
C PHE A 116 -5.73 0.31 7.67
N LEU A 117 -6.18 -0.45 6.68
CA LEU A 117 -5.52 -1.66 6.18
C LEU A 117 -5.36 -1.56 4.65
N GLU A 118 -4.14 -1.72 4.17
CA GLU A 118 -3.79 -1.77 2.75
C GLU A 118 -2.95 -3.01 2.51
N TYR A 119 -3.47 -3.95 1.72
CA TYR A 119 -2.81 -5.22 1.45
C TYR A 119 -2.97 -5.62 -0.01
N HIS A 120 -1.92 -6.21 -0.58
CA HIS A 120 -2.00 -6.73 -1.94
C HIS A 120 -2.96 -7.93 -2.03
N ALA A 121 -2.84 -8.88 -1.10
CA ALA A 121 -3.69 -10.06 -1.06
C ALA A 121 -4.36 -10.22 0.31
N ILE A 122 -5.64 -10.57 0.28
CA ILE A 122 -6.44 -10.95 1.44
C ILE A 122 -7.16 -12.25 1.09
N GLU A 123 -7.04 -13.24 1.93
CA GLU A 123 -7.76 -14.50 1.84
C GLU A 123 -8.77 -14.63 2.99
N MET A 124 -9.98 -15.07 2.68
CA MET A 124 -11.02 -15.34 3.70
C MET A 124 -10.79 -16.69 4.37
N ALA A 125 -9.59 -16.92 4.88
CA ALA A 125 -9.13 -18.16 5.47
C ALA A 125 -8.79 -17.99 6.96
N GLU A 126 -8.03 -18.89 7.56
CA GLU A 126 -7.78 -18.95 9.00
C GLU A 126 -7.00 -17.72 9.51
N SER A 127 -5.96 -17.32 8.80
CA SER A 127 -5.14 -16.14 9.13
C SER A 127 -5.95 -14.86 9.24
N PHE A 128 -6.96 -14.69 8.39
CA PHE A 128 -7.83 -13.51 8.41
C PHE A 128 -8.92 -13.56 9.49
N GLN A 129 -9.24 -14.73 10.05
CA GLN A 129 -10.35 -14.85 11.01
C GLN A 129 -10.09 -14.11 12.32
N ALA A 130 -8.87 -14.18 12.86
CA ALA A 130 -8.49 -13.45 14.07
C ALA A 130 -8.59 -11.94 13.85
N LEU A 131 -8.01 -11.45 12.75
CA LEU A 131 -8.09 -10.05 12.33
C LEU A 131 -9.54 -9.59 12.17
N ARG A 132 -10.36 -10.36 11.45
CA ARG A 132 -11.77 -10.05 11.24
C ARG A 132 -12.54 -9.91 12.55
N LYS A 133 -12.30 -10.77 13.54
CA LYS A 133 -12.94 -10.66 14.85
C LYS A 133 -12.63 -9.34 15.53
N VAL A 134 -11.38 -8.91 15.50
CA VAL A 134 -10.95 -7.62 16.06
C VAL A 134 -11.59 -6.46 15.31
N LEU A 135 -11.56 -6.48 13.98
CA LEU A 135 -12.19 -5.43 13.14
C LEU A 135 -13.70 -5.31 13.44
N MET A 136 -14.40 -6.42 13.50
CA MET A 136 -15.84 -6.42 13.82
C MET A 136 -16.12 -5.86 15.22
N ALA A 137 -15.32 -6.22 16.22
CA ALA A 137 -15.46 -5.69 17.57
C ALA A 137 -15.24 -4.17 17.58
N LYS A 138 -14.19 -3.69 16.92
CA LYS A 138 -13.85 -2.26 16.85
C LYS A 138 -14.86 -1.45 16.04
N ALA A 139 -15.40 -2.00 14.96
CA ALA A 139 -16.48 -1.36 14.21
C ALA A 139 -17.73 -1.14 15.08
N ARG A 140 -18.10 -2.13 15.93
CA ARG A 140 -19.21 -1.99 16.88
C ARG A 140 -18.95 -0.94 17.97
N GLU A 141 -17.68 -0.70 18.32
CA GLU A 141 -17.27 0.37 19.24
C GLU A 141 -17.27 1.76 18.57
N GLY A 142 -17.58 1.86 17.27
CA GLY A 142 -17.58 3.10 16.51
C GLY A 142 -16.21 3.52 15.97
N VAL A 143 -15.22 2.63 15.99
CA VAL A 143 -13.90 2.88 15.35
C VAL A 143 -14.08 2.84 13.83
N GLU A 144 -13.56 3.85 13.14
CA GLU A 144 -13.58 3.91 11.67
C GLU A 144 -12.61 2.88 11.09
N ILE A 145 -13.11 1.98 10.24
CA ILE A 145 -12.28 0.95 9.62
C ILE A 145 -12.33 1.06 8.11
N ARG A 146 -11.14 1.12 7.47
CA ARG A 146 -10.99 1.14 6.03
C ARG A 146 -10.06 0.02 5.58
N ILE A 147 -10.51 -0.74 4.59
CA ILE A 147 -9.72 -1.80 3.94
C ILE A 147 -9.54 -1.46 2.47
N LEU A 148 -8.29 -1.42 2.01
CA LEU A 148 -7.91 -1.30 0.61
C LEU A 148 -7.14 -2.56 0.20
N TYR A 149 -7.54 -3.20 -0.90
CA TYR A 149 -6.83 -4.36 -1.43
C TYR A 149 -6.67 -4.29 -2.94
N ASP A 150 -5.66 -4.98 -3.46
CA ASP A 150 -5.43 -5.10 -4.90
C ASP A 150 -6.28 -6.24 -5.47
N ASP A 151 -7.00 -5.97 -6.57
CA ASP A 151 -7.88 -6.98 -7.17
C ASP A 151 -7.11 -8.19 -7.70
N ALA A 152 -5.95 -7.96 -8.33
CA ALA A 152 -5.13 -9.04 -8.87
C ALA A 152 -4.58 -9.98 -7.79
N GLY A 153 -4.18 -9.40 -6.66
CA GLY A 153 -3.67 -10.18 -5.52
C GLY A 153 -4.75 -11.01 -4.82
N CYS A 154 -6.03 -10.68 -5.05
CA CYS A 154 -7.17 -11.35 -4.42
C CYS A 154 -7.95 -12.27 -5.36
N ILE A 155 -7.50 -12.43 -6.62
CA ILE A 155 -8.12 -13.37 -7.57
C ILE A 155 -8.06 -14.80 -6.99
N GLY A 156 -9.24 -15.43 -6.90
CA GLY A 156 -9.37 -16.77 -6.33
C GLY A 156 -9.48 -16.81 -4.81
N PHE A 157 -9.12 -15.74 -4.10
CA PHE A 157 -9.18 -15.64 -2.63
C PHE A 157 -10.46 -14.95 -2.14
N LEU A 158 -10.88 -13.89 -2.83
CA LEU A 158 -12.09 -13.15 -2.48
C LEU A 158 -13.19 -13.36 -3.52
N ASN A 159 -14.42 -13.50 -3.04
CA ASN A 159 -15.59 -13.50 -3.89
C ASN A 159 -16.14 -12.07 -4.06
N PRO A 160 -16.95 -11.80 -5.11
CA PRO A 160 -17.51 -10.46 -5.36
C PRO A 160 -18.39 -9.91 -4.22
N ARG A 161 -18.78 -10.74 -3.25
CA ARG A 161 -19.60 -10.32 -2.11
C ARG A 161 -18.76 -9.82 -0.93
N PHE A 162 -17.42 -9.95 -0.99
CA PHE A 162 -16.53 -9.57 0.11
C PHE A 162 -16.74 -8.12 0.55
N ILE A 163 -16.78 -7.18 -0.38
CA ILE A 163 -17.02 -5.76 -0.08
C ILE A 163 -18.35 -5.59 0.66
N LYS A 164 -19.45 -6.13 0.11
CA LYS A 164 -20.78 -6.05 0.75
C LYS A 164 -20.79 -6.69 2.13
N TYR A 165 -20.05 -7.77 2.30
CA TYR A 165 -19.92 -8.43 3.60
C TYR A 165 -19.21 -7.55 4.61
N MET A 166 -18.09 -6.90 4.23
CA MET A 166 -17.38 -5.95 5.10
C MET A 166 -18.25 -4.73 5.43
N GLU A 167 -18.90 -4.16 4.42
CA GLU A 167 -19.81 -3.02 4.59
C GLU A 167 -20.99 -3.34 5.53
N SER A 168 -21.53 -4.57 5.51
CA SER A 168 -22.59 -5.00 6.43
C SER A 168 -22.16 -5.02 7.89
N MET A 169 -20.84 -5.00 8.14
CA MET A 169 -20.24 -4.93 9.48
C MET A 169 -19.79 -3.52 9.86
N GLY A 170 -20.11 -2.50 9.03
CA GLY A 170 -19.68 -1.12 9.24
C GLY A 170 -18.24 -0.84 8.81
N ILE A 171 -17.62 -1.74 8.05
CA ILE A 171 -16.23 -1.62 7.57
C ILE A 171 -16.25 -1.11 6.14
N GLN A 172 -15.59 0.03 5.88
CA GLN A 172 -15.44 0.57 4.52
C GLN A 172 -14.40 -0.25 3.76
N CYS A 173 -14.74 -0.65 2.53
CA CYS A 173 -13.86 -1.47 1.73
C CYS A 173 -13.76 -0.95 0.30
N ARG A 174 -12.54 -0.85 -0.25
CA ARG A 174 -12.28 -0.47 -1.63
C ARG A 174 -11.32 -1.46 -2.29
N VAL A 175 -11.49 -1.62 -3.61
CA VAL A 175 -10.60 -2.44 -4.43
C VAL A 175 -9.76 -1.55 -5.33
N PHE A 176 -8.44 -1.74 -5.28
CA PHE A 176 -7.52 -1.05 -6.18
C PHE A 176 -7.46 -1.76 -7.52
N ASN A 177 -7.60 -0.96 -8.58
CA ASN A 177 -7.45 -1.35 -9.98
C ASN A 177 -8.17 -2.66 -10.35
N PRO A 178 -9.53 -2.67 -10.30
CA PRO A 178 -10.34 -3.85 -10.62
C PRO A 178 -9.99 -4.42 -12.00
N ILE A 179 -9.85 -5.72 -12.09
CA ILE A 179 -9.58 -6.41 -13.36
C ILE A 179 -10.88 -6.53 -14.15
N MET A 180 -10.94 -5.78 -15.23
CA MET A 180 -12.04 -5.92 -16.19
C MET A 180 -11.57 -6.79 -17.37
N PRO A 181 -12.30 -7.86 -17.70
CA PRO A 181 -11.99 -8.66 -18.89
C PRO A 181 -11.95 -7.76 -20.13
N VAL A 182 -10.93 -7.95 -20.97
CA VAL A 182 -10.76 -7.34 -22.31
C VAL A 182 -10.11 -5.94 -22.38
N LEU A 183 -10.14 -5.06 -21.36
CA LEU A 183 -9.70 -3.66 -21.54
C LEU A 183 -8.85 -3.10 -20.39
N ASN A 184 -8.03 -3.91 -19.70
CA ASN A 184 -7.22 -3.36 -18.62
C ASN A 184 -5.83 -2.91 -19.08
N ILE A 185 -5.73 -1.65 -19.60
CA ILE A 185 -4.48 -0.99 -19.96
C ILE A 185 -3.53 -0.82 -18.74
N PHE A 186 -4.07 -0.93 -17.54
CA PHE A 186 -3.36 -0.76 -16.27
C PHE A 186 -3.09 -2.09 -15.54
N MET A 187 -3.20 -3.22 -16.24
CA MET A 187 -3.06 -4.55 -15.61
C MET A 187 -1.76 -4.71 -14.82
N ASN A 188 -0.69 -4.03 -15.23
CA ASN A 188 0.61 -4.07 -14.55
C ASN A 188 0.76 -3.04 -13.41
N ASN A 189 -0.20 -2.13 -13.23
CA ASN A 189 -0.16 -1.18 -12.11
C ASN A 189 -0.86 -1.84 -10.93
N ARG A 190 -0.08 -2.46 -10.06
CA ARG A 190 -0.57 -3.17 -8.88
C ARG A 190 -0.11 -2.48 -7.61
N ASP A 191 -0.95 -2.53 -6.59
CA ASP A 191 -0.58 -2.13 -5.25
C ASP A 191 0.00 -3.33 -4.52
N HIS A 192 1.28 -3.27 -4.19
CA HIS A 192 1.98 -4.37 -3.50
C HIS A 192 2.38 -4.01 -2.07
N ARG A 193 1.84 -2.93 -1.53
CA ARG A 193 2.11 -2.49 -0.16
C ARG A 193 1.34 -3.34 0.84
N LYS A 194 1.88 -3.42 2.05
CA LYS A 194 1.24 -4.01 3.22
C LYS A 194 1.39 -2.98 4.33
N ILE A 195 0.30 -2.30 4.62
CA ILE A 195 0.28 -1.21 5.59
C ILE A 195 -0.92 -1.41 6.52
N THR A 196 -0.69 -1.34 7.81
CA THR A 196 -1.75 -1.16 8.80
C THR A 196 -1.45 0.10 9.59
N VAL A 197 -2.42 0.99 9.73
CA VAL A 197 -2.31 2.20 10.55
C VAL A 197 -3.40 2.20 11.62
N ILE A 198 -3.02 2.49 12.85
CA ILE A 198 -3.92 2.49 14.02
C ILE A 198 -3.84 3.86 14.68
N ASP A 199 -4.95 4.60 14.67
CA ASP A 199 -5.12 5.91 15.29
C ASP A 199 -4.10 6.98 14.86
N GLY A 200 -3.30 6.75 13.81
CA GLY A 200 -2.16 7.59 13.43
C GLY A 200 -1.01 7.57 14.43
N LYS A 201 -0.97 6.60 15.35
CA LYS A 201 0.03 6.48 16.42
C LYS A 201 0.93 5.27 16.26
N VAL A 202 0.38 4.18 15.73
CA VAL A 202 1.08 2.94 15.47
C VAL A 202 0.83 2.53 14.04
N ALA A 203 1.86 2.01 13.38
CA ALA A 203 1.72 1.43 12.06
C ALA A 203 2.56 0.16 11.91
N TYR A 204 2.11 -0.71 11.02
CA TYR A 204 2.81 -1.93 10.63
C TYR A 204 3.05 -1.92 9.13
N THR A 205 4.20 -2.43 8.72
CA THR A 205 4.51 -2.75 7.34
C THR A 205 5.42 -3.99 7.30
N GLY A 206 5.49 -4.64 6.15
CA GLY A 206 6.29 -5.86 6.00
C GLY A 206 6.12 -6.50 4.63
N GLY A 207 6.54 -7.75 4.51
CA GLY A 207 6.39 -8.51 3.27
C GLY A 207 5.13 -9.36 3.22
N TYR A 208 4.53 -9.71 4.36
CA TYR A 208 3.41 -10.65 4.46
C TYR A 208 2.07 -10.05 4.02
N ASN A 209 1.28 -10.85 3.29
CA ASN A 209 -0.13 -10.58 3.03
C ASN A 209 -1.02 -11.27 4.08
N LEU A 210 -2.34 -11.07 3.96
CA LEU A 210 -3.34 -11.69 4.84
C LEU A 210 -3.88 -12.98 4.21
N ALA A 211 -2.99 -13.97 4.03
CA ALA A 211 -3.32 -15.28 3.49
C ALA A 211 -2.52 -16.37 4.24
N ASP A 212 -3.08 -17.58 4.32
CA ASP A 212 -2.62 -18.65 5.20
C ASP A 212 -1.18 -19.10 4.93
N GLU A 213 -0.70 -19.02 3.70
CA GLU A 213 0.68 -19.36 3.36
C GLU A 213 1.71 -18.45 4.04
N TYR A 214 1.42 -17.18 4.25
CA TYR A 214 2.34 -16.24 4.89
C TYR A 214 2.54 -16.49 6.38
N PHE A 215 1.63 -17.25 6.99
CA PHE A 215 1.64 -17.62 8.40
C PHE A 215 1.96 -19.10 8.63
N ASN A 216 2.39 -19.80 7.57
CA ASN A 216 2.69 -21.24 7.60
C ASN A 216 1.52 -22.11 8.11
N ILE A 217 0.28 -21.67 7.89
CA ILE A 217 -0.93 -22.47 8.10
C ILE A 217 -1.09 -23.46 6.96
N THR A 218 -0.79 -23.03 5.72
CA THR A 218 -0.69 -23.87 4.54
C THR A 218 0.72 -23.75 3.94
N HIS A 219 1.15 -24.74 3.16
CA HIS A 219 2.53 -24.81 2.62
C HIS A 219 2.57 -25.05 1.11
N PRO A 220 1.85 -24.28 0.26
CA PRO A 220 1.82 -24.51 -1.18
C PRO A 220 3.22 -24.34 -1.84
N TYR A 221 4.11 -23.57 -1.21
CA TYR A 221 5.47 -23.27 -1.70
C TYR A 221 6.56 -23.69 -0.70
N GLY A 222 6.24 -24.54 0.28
CA GLY A 222 7.12 -24.88 1.39
C GLY A 222 6.99 -23.89 2.56
N THR A 223 7.99 -23.87 3.45
CA THR A 223 7.99 -22.93 4.59
C THR A 223 8.20 -21.51 4.12
N TRP A 224 7.25 -20.63 4.45
CA TRP A 224 7.32 -19.22 4.13
C TRP A 224 8.10 -18.46 5.20
N LYS A 225 9.02 -17.60 4.78
CA LYS A 225 9.78 -16.71 5.65
C LYS A 225 9.55 -15.26 5.23
N ASP A 226 8.94 -14.50 6.11
CA ASP A 226 8.73 -13.08 5.92
C ASP A 226 8.96 -12.31 7.21
N THR A 227 8.90 -10.99 7.15
CA THR A 227 9.24 -10.11 8.27
C THR A 227 8.23 -8.98 8.40
N GLY A 228 8.12 -8.42 9.61
CA GLY A 228 7.29 -7.26 9.90
C GLY A 228 8.06 -6.17 10.63
N ILE A 229 7.60 -4.95 10.49
CA ILE A 229 8.09 -3.78 11.21
C ILE A 229 6.89 -3.08 11.84
N ARG A 230 7.00 -2.77 13.14
CA ARG A 230 6.09 -1.90 13.88
C ARG A 230 6.75 -0.53 14.06
N LEU A 231 6.03 0.52 13.78
CA LEU A 231 6.41 1.90 14.06
C LEU A 231 5.46 2.48 15.10
N ALA A 232 5.98 3.22 16.07
CA ALA A 232 5.17 3.99 17.01
C ALA A 232 5.77 5.38 17.19
N GLY A 233 5.03 6.42 16.82
CA GLY A 233 5.47 7.81 16.88
C GLY A 233 5.34 8.55 15.54
N ASP A 234 6.16 9.57 15.34
CA ASP A 234 5.97 10.58 14.29
C ASP A 234 6.01 10.00 12.86
N ALA A 235 6.82 9.00 12.59
CA ALA A 235 6.91 8.38 11.26
C ALA A 235 5.62 7.68 10.80
N VAL A 236 4.69 7.40 11.71
CA VAL A 236 3.36 6.85 11.37
C VAL A 236 2.57 7.80 10.47
N ALA A 237 2.85 9.11 10.55
CA ALA A 237 2.24 10.11 9.66
C ALA A 237 2.50 9.80 8.17
N SER A 238 3.72 9.40 7.80
CA SER A 238 4.05 9.04 6.42
C SER A 238 3.27 7.82 5.92
N LEU A 239 3.12 6.77 6.73
CA LEU A 239 2.31 5.60 6.35
C LEU A 239 0.81 5.95 6.29
N THR A 240 0.34 6.82 7.19
CA THR A 240 -1.05 7.31 7.17
C THR A 240 -1.34 8.07 5.88
N VAL A 241 -0.46 9.01 5.50
CA VAL A 241 -0.58 9.78 4.25
C VAL A 241 -0.51 8.87 3.04
N THR A 242 0.39 7.88 3.04
CA THR A 242 0.52 6.89 1.97
C THR A 242 -0.78 6.10 1.77
N PHE A 243 -1.38 5.61 2.86
CA PHE A 243 -2.68 4.94 2.79
C PHE A 243 -3.77 5.87 2.24
N LEU A 244 -3.87 7.09 2.79
CA LEU A 244 -4.90 8.05 2.37
C LEU A 244 -4.74 8.49 0.92
N GLN A 245 -3.52 8.58 0.40
CA GLN A 245 -3.25 8.83 -1.02
C GLN A 245 -3.93 7.77 -1.89
N MET A 246 -3.71 6.50 -1.58
CA MET A 246 -4.30 5.39 -2.33
C MET A 246 -5.81 5.29 -2.14
N TRP A 247 -6.28 5.44 -0.90
CA TRP A 247 -7.70 5.43 -0.59
C TRP A 247 -8.47 6.51 -1.36
N ASN A 248 -7.94 7.73 -1.42
CA ASN A 248 -8.59 8.84 -2.11
C ASN A 248 -8.44 8.77 -3.63
N ALA A 249 -7.42 8.06 -4.13
CA ALA A 249 -7.22 7.84 -5.56
C ALA A 249 -8.07 6.70 -6.13
N THR A 250 -8.51 5.78 -5.30
CA THR A 250 -9.41 4.67 -5.62
C THR A 250 -10.85 5.07 -5.38
#